data_f8b86339d8c9acca0e8d45d4320c7b5b
#
_entry.id   f8b86339d8c9acca0e8d45d4320c7b5b
#
_cell.length_a   1.000
_cell.length_b   1.000
_cell.length_c   1.000
_cell.angle_alpha   90.00
_cell.angle_beta   90.00
_cell.angle_gamma   90.00
#
_symmetry.space_group_name_H-M   'P 1'
#
loop_
_entity.id
_entity.type
_entity.pdbx_description
1 polymer ?
#
loop_
_entity_poly.entity_id
_entity_poly.type
_entity_poly.pdbx_seq_one_letter_code
_entity_poly.pdbx_strand_id
1 'polypeptide(L)'
;MISIDTVYQRVLALANKEQRGYITPLEFNLLANQAQMAIFEQYFYDLSQEKRKEDAVGNDIGSFSDMPELIKNKLAPFTSVSDVTGGATFPPNYRTGRIFIGTGNIKPEAKKVSFNEAENYLKSTFHRKGLKDNPIYRESQLNGTDIDAIKDTGITTNAAEVRVEIIRKPDKVAWGYDVIAEQAMYNASHTYNFELHESEETELVYKILTLAGITIKREEIVRGGMVLDNGKIQQEKQ
;
A
#
# COMPACT_ATOMS: atom_id res chain seq x y z
N MET A 1 -14.12 -3.84 -4.77
CA MET A 1 -13.32 -3.84 -6.03
C MET A 1 -13.99 -2.88 -7.01
N ILE A 2 -13.29 -1.87 -7.50
CA ILE A 2 -13.85 -0.80 -8.32
C ILE A 2 -13.76 -1.18 -9.80
N SER A 3 -14.86 -1.05 -10.54
CA SER A 3 -14.89 -1.32 -11.99
C SER A 3 -14.13 -0.23 -12.74
N ILE A 4 -13.14 -0.62 -13.53
CA ILE A 4 -12.36 0.31 -14.36
C ILE A 4 -13.21 0.95 -15.47
N ASP A 5 -14.19 0.21 -16.00
CA ASP A 5 -15.09 0.73 -17.02
C ASP A 5 -15.98 1.86 -16.46
N THR A 6 -16.53 1.68 -15.26
CA THR A 6 -17.31 2.72 -14.59
C THR A 6 -16.49 3.99 -14.37
N VAL A 7 -15.24 3.83 -13.91
CA VAL A 7 -14.32 4.97 -13.70
C VAL A 7 -14.01 5.65 -15.03
N TYR A 8 -13.72 4.88 -16.09
CA TYR A 8 -13.42 5.43 -17.42
C TYR A 8 -14.61 6.24 -17.98
N GLN A 9 -15.81 5.69 -17.90
CA GLN A 9 -17.02 6.38 -18.36
C GLN A 9 -17.27 7.69 -17.59
N ARG A 10 -17.04 7.68 -16.27
CA ARG A 10 -17.16 8.90 -15.43
C ARG A 10 -16.11 9.94 -15.81
N VAL A 11 -14.86 9.51 -16.00
CA VAL A 11 -13.76 10.40 -16.41
C VAL A 11 -14.05 11.02 -17.77
N LEU A 12 -14.53 10.23 -18.74
CA LEU A 12 -14.91 10.74 -20.06
C LEU A 12 -16.08 11.71 -19.96
N ALA A 13 -17.11 11.38 -19.17
CA ALA A 13 -18.27 12.26 -19.02
C ALA A 13 -17.88 13.62 -18.44
N LEU A 14 -16.98 13.66 -17.46
CA LEU A 14 -16.49 14.90 -16.84
C LEU A 14 -15.54 15.66 -17.77
N ALA A 15 -14.62 14.98 -18.45
CA ALA A 15 -13.69 15.59 -19.40
C ALA A 15 -14.41 16.16 -20.61
N ASN A 16 -15.44 15.46 -21.15
CA ASN A 16 -16.21 15.88 -22.31
C ASN A 16 -17.23 16.99 -22.01
N LYS A 17 -17.66 17.14 -20.74
CA LYS A 17 -18.63 18.18 -20.37
C LYS A 17 -18.18 19.57 -20.79
N GLU A 18 -16.89 19.77 -20.96
CA GLU A 18 -16.29 21.02 -21.43
C GLU A 18 -15.99 21.03 -22.95
N GLN A 19 -16.50 20.07 -23.72
CA GLN A 19 -16.41 19.96 -25.18
C GLN A 19 -14.99 19.92 -25.79
N ARG A 20 -13.95 19.62 -25.03
CA ARG A 20 -12.58 19.86 -25.51
C ARG A 20 -11.53 18.80 -25.16
N GLY A 21 -11.87 17.64 -24.67
CA GLY A 21 -10.83 16.65 -24.34
C GLY A 21 -11.31 15.22 -24.50
N TYR A 22 -10.72 14.56 -25.45
CA TYR A 22 -10.79 13.12 -25.55
C TYR A 22 -9.55 12.54 -24.86
N ILE A 23 -9.76 11.66 -23.89
CA ILE A 23 -8.71 10.88 -23.26
C ILE A 23 -8.69 9.52 -23.94
N THR A 24 -7.60 9.19 -24.59
CA THR A 24 -7.46 7.88 -25.25
C THR A 24 -7.42 6.77 -24.19
N PRO A 25 -7.87 5.54 -24.52
CA PRO A 25 -7.77 4.40 -23.60
C PRO A 25 -6.36 4.13 -23.10
N LEU A 26 -5.35 4.34 -23.94
CA LEU A 26 -3.95 4.18 -23.55
C LEU A 26 -3.53 5.20 -22.50
N GLU A 27 -3.84 6.47 -22.72
CA GLU A 27 -3.57 7.53 -21.74
C GLU A 27 -4.32 7.29 -20.43
N PHE A 28 -5.59 6.92 -20.52
CA PHE A 28 -6.38 6.57 -19.35
C PHE A 28 -5.71 5.45 -18.54
N ASN A 29 -5.29 4.36 -19.18
CA ASN A 29 -4.63 3.25 -18.50
C ASN A 29 -3.33 3.68 -17.78
N LEU A 30 -2.56 4.58 -18.37
CA LEU A 30 -1.36 5.13 -17.71
C LEU A 30 -1.72 5.98 -16.49
N LEU A 31 -2.68 6.88 -16.64
CA LEU A 31 -3.13 7.77 -15.56
C LEU A 31 -3.85 6.99 -14.44
N ALA A 32 -4.63 5.98 -14.79
CA ALA A 32 -5.32 5.11 -13.84
C ALA A 32 -4.32 4.35 -12.94
N ASN A 33 -3.26 3.79 -13.51
CA ASN A 33 -2.21 3.12 -12.74
C ASN A 33 -1.46 4.10 -11.83
N GLN A 34 -1.19 5.31 -12.29
CA GLN A 34 -0.54 6.34 -11.48
C GLN A 34 -1.46 6.80 -10.34
N ALA A 35 -2.75 7.02 -10.60
CA ALA A 35 -3.73 7.41 -9.59
C ALA A 35 -3.90 6.31 -8.53
N GLN A 36 -4.03 5.04 -8.94
CA GLN A 36 -4.10 3.91 -8.02
C GLN A 36 -2.90 3.85 -7.08
N MET A 37 -1.68 3.99 -7.62
CA MET A 37 -0.47 4.00 -6.80
C MET A 37 -0.43 5.18 -5.84
N ALA A 38 -0.88 6.37 -6.26
CA ALA A 38 -0.88 7.55 -5.42
C ALA A 38 -1.85 7.39 -4.22
N ILE A 39 -3.05 6.81 -4.43
CA ILE A 39 -4.00 6.51 -3.34
C ILE A 39 -3.43 5.45 -2.41
N PHE A 40 -2.85 4.38 -2.96
CA PHE A 40 -2.24 3.32 -2.18
C PHE A 40 -1.10 3.85 -1.28
N GLU A 41 -0.26 4.75 -1.78
CA GLU A 41 0.80 5.39 -0.99
C GLU A 41 0.25 6.32 0.09
N GLN A 42 -0.88 6.97 -0.17
CA GLN A 42 -1.52 7.86 0.78
C GLN A 42 -1.97 7.10 2.04
N TYR A 43 -2.44 5.85 1.94
CA TYR A 43 -2.80 5.05 3.11
C TYR A 43 -1.66 4.91 4.13
N PHE A 44 -0.42 4.78 3.65
CA PHE A 44 0.74 4.70 4.57
C PHE A 44 1.05 6.04 5.22
N TYR A 45 0.86 7.13 4.48
CA TYR A 45 1.03 8.46 5.04
C TYR A 45 0.00 8.71 6.14
N ASP A 46 -1.27 8.42 5.88
CA ASP A 46 -2.36 8.60 6.83
C ASP A 46 -2.17 7.71 8.07
N LEU A 47 -1.79 6.44 7.89
CA LEU A 47 -1.47 5.54 9.00
C LEU A 47 -0.32 6.08 9.87
N SER A 48 0.69 6.68 9.26
CA SER A 48 1.82 7.26 10.00
C SER A 48 1.44 8.55 10.74
N GLN A 49 0.52 9.32 10.20
CA GLN A 49 -0.03 10.51 10.85
C GLN A 49 -0.87 10.14 12.09
N GLU A 50 -1.74 9.13 11.96
CA GLU A 50 -2.56 8.67 13.09
C GLU A 50 -1.69 8.12 14.23
N LYS A 51 -0.69 7.30 13.94
CA LYS A 51 0.25 6.82 14.95
C LYS A 51 0.94 7.96 15.70
N ARG A 52 1.34 9.03 15.00
CA ARG A 52 1.93 10.21 15.66
C ARG A 52 0.95 10.94 16.56
N LYS A 53 -0.33 10.98 16.21
CA LYS A 53 -1.37 11.57 17.05
C LYS A 53 -1.60 10.72 18.31
N GLU A 54 -1.69 9.39 18.16
CA GLU A 54 -1.80 8.46 19.29
C GLU A 54 -0.64 8.62 20.27
N ASP A 55 0.59 8.71 19.77
CA ASP A 55 1.80 8.91 20.58
C ASP A 55 1.82 10.29 21.29
N ALA A 56 1.28 11.33 20.65
CA ALA A 56 1.31 12.70 21.18
C ALA A 56 0.25 12.96 22.25
N VAL A 57 -0.89 12.30 22.18
CA VAL A 57 -2.06 12.60 23.03
C VAL A 57 -2.18 11.64 24.21
N GLY A 58 -1.42 10.54 24.22
CA GLY A 58 -1.58 9.47 25.20
C GLY A 58 -2.88 8.69 24.97
N ASN A 59 -2.88 7.47 25.47
CA ASN A 59 -3.93 6.45 25.24
C ASN A 59 -5.33 6.79 25.84
N ASP A 60 -5.61 8.03 26.22
CA ASP A 60 -6.76 8.39 27.05
C ASP A 60 -7.90 9.10 26.31
N ILE A 61 -7.82 9.17 24.99
CA ILE A 61 -8.99 9.57 24.23
C ILE A 61 -9.67 8.30 23.76
N GLY A 62 -10.75 7.93 24.49
CA GLY A 62 -11.80 7.07 23.97
C GLY A 62 -12.37 7.70 22.70
N SER A 63 -11.54 7.77 21.70
CA SER A 63 -11.82 8.45 20.47
C SER A 63 -12.66 7.53 19.60
N PHE A 64 -13.70 8.09 19.08
CA PHE A 64 -14.49 7.68 17.95
C PHE A 64 -13.67 7.38 16.68
N SER A 65 -12.35 7.35 16.74
CA SER A 65 -11.52 7.12 15.58
C SER A 65 -11.18 5.64 15.42
N ASP A 66 -12.09 4.92 14.83
CA ASP A 66 -11.77 3.67 14.13
C ASP A 66 -10.93 3.93 12.87
N MET A 67 -10.32 5.14 12.77
CA MET A 67 -9.51 5.54 11.60
C MET A 67 -8.35 4.58 11.31
N PRO A 68 -7.55 4.16 12.31
CA PRO A 68 -6.51 3.17 12.05
C PRO A 68 -7.09 1.83 11.58
N GLU A 69 -8.25 1.44 12.08
CA GLU A 69 -8.94 0.22 11.66
C GLU A 69 -9.51 0.36 10.24
N LEU A 70 -10.09 1.49 9.91
CA LEU A 70 -10.58 1.78 8.57
C LEU A 70 -9.44 1.73 7.53
N ILE A 71 -8.29 2.34 7.84
CA ILE A 71 -7.12 2.28 6.96
C ILE A 71 -6.58 0.84 6.84
N LYS A 72 -6.57 0.09 7.94
CA LYS A 72 -6.22 -1.34 7.91
C LYS A 72 -7.16 -2.15 7.02
N ASN A 73 -8.46 -1.87 7.08
CA ASN A 73 -9.45 -2.51 6.22
C ASN A 73 -9.24 -2.17 4.73
N LYS A 74 -8.87 -0.93 4.41
CA LYS A 74 -8.50 -0.52 3.06
C LYS A 74 -7.21 -1.22 2.57
N LEU A 75 -6.26 -1.50 3.47
CA LEU A 75 -5.02 -2.20 3.16
C LEU A 75 -5.16 -3.74 3.18
N ALA A 76 -6.22 -4.29 3.75
CA ALA A 76 -6.42 -5.73 3.90
C ALA A 76 -6.27 -6.52 2.58
N PRO A 77 -6.78 -6.05 1.41
CA PRO A 77 -6.61 -6.77 0.14
C PRO A 77 -5.14 -6.90 -0.31
N PHE A 78 -4.29 -6.01 0.17
CA PHE A 78 -2.86 -5.97 -0.18
C PHE A 78 -1.98 -6.64 0.87
N THR A 79 -2.54 -6.96 2.03
CA THR A 79 -1.81 -7.55 3.15
C THR A 79 -1.96 -9.06 3.13
N SER A 80 -0.86 -9.77 3.19
CA SER A 80 -0.82 -11.22 3.32
C SER A 80 0.16 -11.62 4.41
N VAL A 81 -0.10 -12.75 5.05
CA VAL A 81 0.79 -13.34 6.05
C VAL A 81 1.43 -14.57 5.45
N SER A 82 2.75 -14.59 5.44
CA SER A 82 3.54 -15.71 4.93
C SER A 82 4.43 -16.31 6.01
N ASP A 83 4.36 -17.62 6.18
CA ASP A 83 5.33 -18.35 6.99
C ASP A 83 6.53 -18.73 6.11
N VAL A 84 7.73 -18.35 6.56
CA VAL A 84 8.98 -18.73 5.89
C VAL A 84 9.35 -20.12 6.36
N THR A 85 9.35 -21.06 5.44
CA THR A 85 9.78 -22.44 5.69
C THR A 85 11.16 -22.69 5.11
N GLY A 86 12.11 -23.01 5.98
CA GLY A 86 13.36 -23.67 5.62
C GLY A 86 14.22 -23.02 4.53
N GLY A 87 14.58 -21.76 4.66
CA GLY A 87 15.48 -21.09 3.70
C GLY A 87 14.79 -20.59 2.42
N ALA A 88 13.46 -20.57 2.39
CA ALA A 88 12.73 -19.99 1.28
C ALA A 88 12.93 -18.46 1.21
N THR A 89 13.14 -17.95 0.03
CA THR A 89 13.20 -16.51 -0.24
C THR A 89 11.83 -15.90 0.07
N PHE A 90 11.83 -14.74 0.72
CA PHE A 90 10.58 -14.00 0.94
C PHE A 90 9.91 -13.65 -0.40
N PRO A 91 8.58 -13.77 -0.50
CA PRO A 91 7.90 -13.33 -1.69
C PRO A 91 8.14 -11.82 -1.93
N PRO A 92 8.16 -11.37 -3.19
CA PRO A 92 8.38 -9.96 -3.50
C PRO A 92 7.32 -9.12 -2.79
N ASN A 93 7.78 -8.20 -1.97
CA ASN A 93 6.93 -7.31 -1.17
C ASN A 93 7.21 -5.85 -1.52
N TYR A 94 6.21 -5.01 -1.32
CA TYR A 94 6.39 -3.56 -1.39
C TYR A 94 6.85 -3.01 -0.05
N ARG A 95 6.21 -3.46 1.02
CA ARG A 95 6.58 -3.14 2.40
C ARG A 95 6.46 -4.38 3.27
N THR A 96 7.37 -4.48 4.23
CA THR A 96 7.32 -5.47 5.29
C THR A 96 6.53 -4.87 6.45
N GLY A 97 5.50 -5.56 6.89
CA GLY A 97 4.74 -5.22 8.09
C GLY A 97 5.38 -5.78 9.34
N ARG A 98 4.57 -6.43 10.18
CA ARG A 98 5.06 -7.05 11.41
C ARG A 98 5.75 -8.37 11.13
N ILE A 99 6.76 -8.66 11.92
CA ILE A 99 7.51 -9.91 11.84
C ILE A 99 7.40 -10.63 13.18
N PHE A 100 7.10 -11.91 13.12
CA PHE A 100 6.99 -12.78 14.27
C PHE A 100 8.02 -13.89 14.14
N ILE A 101 8.80 -14.12 15.21
CA ILE A 101 9.88 -15.10 15.21
C ILE A 101 9.70 -16.04 16.40
N GLY A 102 9.57 -17.32 16.15
CA GLY A 102 9.46 -18.32 17.23
C GLY A 102 9.02 -19.67 16.73
N THR A 103 9.18 -20.68 17.59
CA THR A 103 8.74 -22.06 17.37
C THR A 103 7.29 -22.24 17.83
N GLY A 104 6.50 -22.94 17.05
CA GLY A 104 5.10 -23.26 17.38
C GLY A 104 4.07 -22.29 16.84
N ASN A 105 2.85 -22.38 17.35
CA ASN A 105 1.70 -21.62 16.83
C ASN A 105 1.67 -20.16 17.31
N ILE A 106 2.21 -19.90 18.49
CA ILE A 106 2.28 -18.55 19.07
C ILE A 106 3.70 -18.06 18.91
N LYS A 107 3.89 -17.08 18.04
CA LYS A 107 5.18 -16.47 17.76
C LYS A 107 5.19 -15.05 18.31
N PRO A 108 6.16 -14.67 19.16
CA PRO A 108 6.29 -13.28 19.62
C PRO A 108 6.65 -12.35 18.46
N GLU A 109 6.18 -11.12 18.54
CA GLU A 109 6.54 -10.06 17.60
C GLU A 109 8.00 -9.67 17.77
N ALA A 110 8.72 -9.60 16.67
CA ALA A 110 10.14 -9.28 16.65
C ALA A 110 10.34 -7.78 16.44
N LYS A 111 11.27 -7.20 17.20
CA LYS A 111 11.64 -5.79 17.07
C LYS A 111 12.69 -5.61 15.99
N LYS A 112 12.47 -4.65 15.07
CA LYS A 112 13.48 -4.24 14.09
C LYS A 112 14.61 -3.50 14.78
N VAL A 113 15.84 -3.89 14.47
CA VAL A 113 17.06 -3.26 15.01
C VAL A 113 18.03 -2.91 13.89
N SER A 114 18.86 -1.91 14.14
CA SER A 114 19.96 -1.57 13.24
C SER A 114 21.09 -2.61 13.33
N PHE A 115 21.99 -2.60 12.34
CA PHE A 115 23.15 -3.50 12.33
C PHE A 115 23.99 -3.37 13.61
N ASN A 116 24.29 -2.14 14.04
CA ASN A 116 25.11 -1.89 15.22
C ASN A 116 24.44 -2.34 16.52
N GLU A 117 23.11 -2.13 16.63
CA GLU A 117 22.35 -2.64 17.77
C GLU A 117 22.34 -4.16 17.83
N ALA A 118 22.15 -4.83 16.69
CA ALA A 118 22.18 -6.29 16.60
C ALA A 118 23.49 -6.86 17.11
N GLU A 119 24.63 -6.28 16.69
CA GLU A 119 25.94 -6.67 17.17
C GLU A 119 26.13 -6.46 18.69
N ASN A 120 25.60 -5.38 19.25
CA ASN A 120 25.63 -5.12 20.68
C ASN A 120 24.79 -6.15 21.47
N TYR A 121 23.61 -6.53 20.96
CA TYR A 121 22.82 -7.62 21.56
C TYR A 121 23.57 -8.95 21.57
N LEU A 122 24.29 -9.26 20.50
CA LEU A 122 25.04 -10.51 20.39
C LEU A 122 26.29 -10.57 21.29
N LYS A 123 26.93 -9.43 21.55
CA LYS A 123 28.10 -9.35 22.43
C LYS A 123 27.76 -9.54 23.91
N SER A 124 26.57 -9.15 24.33
CA SER A 124 26.15 -9.22 25.73
C SER A 124 25.42 -10.53 26.03
N THR A 125 25.99 -11.35 26.90
CA THR A 125 25.38 -12.63 27.34
C THR A 125 24.02 -12.39 28.04
N PHE A 126 23.89 -11.30 28.75
CA PHE A 126 22.62 -10.93 29.42
C PHE A 126 21.52 -10.60 28.40
N HIS A 127 21.82 -9.77 27.40
CA HIS A 127 20.85 -9.41 26.37
C HIS A 127 20.48 -10.62 25.49
N ARG A 128 21.41 -11.49 25.19
CA ARG A 128 21.15 -12.71 24.40
C ARG A 128 20.09 -13.61 25.03
N LYS A 129 20.11 -13.78 26.35
CA LYS A 129 19.10 -14.60 27.05
C LYS A 129 17.68 -14.05 26.91
N GLY A 130 17.54 -12.72 26.86
CA GLY A 130 16.26 -12.05 26.66
C GLY A 130 15.66 -12.19 25.26
N LEU A 131 16.48 -12.59 24.26
CA LEU A 131 16.03 -12.76 22.88
C LEU A 131 15.11 -13.96 22.66
N LYS A 132 15.00 -14.86 23.63
CA LYS A 132 14.08 -16.00 23.57
C LYS A 132 12.62 -15.51 23.58
N ASP A 133 12.30 -14.55 24.42
CA ASP A 133 10.95 -14.04 24.62
C ASP A 133 10.70 -12.76 23.82
N ASN A 134 11.76 -12.00 23.53
CA ASN A 134 11.72 -10.76 22.75
C ASN A 134 12.71 -10.86 21.57
N PRO A 135 12.34 -11.58 20.51
CA PRO A 135 13.22 -11.73 19.35
C PRO A 135 13.42 -10.39 18.64
N ILE A 136 14.58 -10.26 18.02
CA ILE A 136 14.91 -9.09 17.21
C ILE A 136 15.24 -9.53 15.78
N TYR A 137 15.06 -8.63 14.83
CA TYR A 137 15.44 -8.88 13.45
C TYR A 137 16.12 -7.68 12.82
N ARG A 138 16.91 -7.95 11.79
CA ARG A 138 17.42 -6.92 10.89
C ARG A 138 17.11 -7.31 9.44
N GLU A 139 16.96 -6.31 8.59
CA GLU A 139 16.86 -6.53 7.15
C GLU A 139 18.27 -6.60 6.57
N SER A 140 18.55 -7.68 5.86
CA SER A 140 19.80 -7.83 5.11
C SER A 140 19.57 -7.39 3.67
N GLN A 141 20.42 -6.48 3.18
CA GLN A 141 20.29 -5.93 1.82
C GLN A 141 21.04 -6.73 0.75
N LEU A 142 21.67 -7.84 1.12
CA LEU A 142 22.52 -8.61 0.20
C LEU A 142 21.76 -9.18 -1.00
N ASN A 143 20.44 -9.47 -0.84
CA ASN A 143 19.57 -9.96 -1.93
C ASN A 143 18.16 -9.33 -1.91
N GLY A 144 18.03 -8.16 -1.35
CA GLY A 144 16.82 -7.32 -1.47
C GLY A 144 15.71 -7.58 -0.46
N THR A 145 15.58 -8.75 0.14
CA THR A 145 14.48 -9.10 1.05
C THR A 145 14.82 -10.16 2.10
N ASP A 146 16.09 -10.33 2.42
CA ASP A 146 16.48 -11.28 3.45
C ASP A 146 16.29 -10.69 4.84
N ILE A 147 15.75 -11.49 5.74
CA ILE A 147 15.53 -11.11 7.14
C ILE A 147 16.44 -11.99 8.00
N ASP A 148 17.35 -11.35 8.70
CA ASP A 148 18.17 -12.01 9.71
C ASP A 148 17.42 -12.02 11.04
N ALA A 149 16.94 -13.17 11.43
CA ALA A 149 16.40 -13.39 12.76
C ALA A 149 17.53 -13.56 13.77
N ILE A 150 17.52 -12.79 14.83
CA ILE A 150 18.53 -12.82 15.87
C ILE A 150 17.92 -13.43 17.12
N LYS A 151 18.45 -14.60 17.48
CA LYS A 151 18.05 -15.37 18.66
C LYS A 151 19.20 -15.48 19.66
N ASP A 152 18.92 -16.11 20.79
CA ASP A 152 19.93 -16.47 21.80
C ASP A 152 21.05 -17.37 21.24
N THR A 153 20.74 -18.15 20.19
CA THR A 153 21.69 -19.05 19.51
C THR A 153 22.54 -18.36 18.44
N GLY A 154 22.22 -17.14 18.05
CA GLY A 154 22.93 -16.39 17.02
C GLY A 154 22.02 -15.83 15.92
N ILE A 155 22.62 -15.48 14.80
CA ILE A 155 21.93 -14.96 13.61
C ILE A 155 21.53 -16.14 12.72
N THR A 156 20.26 -16.14 12.29
CA THR A 156 19.77 -17.10 11.31
C THR A 156 19.07 -16.34 10.19
N THR A 157 19.66 -16.38 8.99
CA THR A 157 19.06 -15.77 7.80
C THR A 157 17.93 -16.67 7.29
N ASN A 158 16.78 -16.09 6.97
CA ASN A 158 15.59 -16.79 6.46
C ASN A 158 15.20 -18.02 7.31
N ALA A 159 15.14 -17.84 8.64
CA ALA A 159 14.82 -18.92 9.56
C ALA A 159 13.43 -19.50 9.30
N ALA A 160 13.31 -20.83 9.32
CA ALA A 160 12.05 -21.58 9.14
C ALA A 160 10.90 -21.23 10.14
N GLU A 161 11.22 -20.42 11.11
CA GLU A 161 10.33 -20.04 12.22
C GLU A 161 9.85 -18.59 12.12
N VAL A 162 10.05 -17.95 10.98
CA VAL A 162 9.67 -16.55 10.77
C VAL A 162 8.31 -16.49 10.08
N ARG A 163 7.40 -15.72 10.66
CA ARG A 163 6.13 -15.32 10.05
C ARG A 163 6.20 -13.84 9.73
N VAL A 164 5.89 -13.47 8.52
CA VAL A 164 5.98 -12.08 8.03
C VAL A 164 4.64 -11.62 7.51
N GLU A 165 4.23 -10.46 7.95
CA GLU A 165 3.15 -9.70 7.33
C GLU A 165 3.72 -8.91 6.16
N ILE A 166 3.22 -9.16 4.97
CA ILE A 166 3.73 -8.60 3.72
C ILE A 166 2.64 -7.74 3.10
N ILE A 167 3.03 -6.58 2.62
CA ILE A 167 2.15 -5.70 1.86
C ILE A 167 2.66 -5.66 0.43
N ARG A 168 1.83 -6.15 -0.51
CA ARG A 168 2.12 -6.13 -1.93
C ARG A 168 1.66 -4.84 -2.59
N LYS A 169 2.21 -4.54 -3.75
CA LYS A 169 1.67 -3.48 -4.61
C LYS A 169 0.33 -3.91 -5.20
N PRO A 170 -0.58 -2.96 -5.47
CA PRO A 170 -1.72 -3.21 -6.33
C PRO A 170 -1.27 -3.69 -7.71
N ASP A 171 -2.02 -4.61 -8.28
CA ASP A 171 -1.78 -5.07 -9.64
C ASP A 171 -2.10 -3.94 -10.65
N LYS A 172 -1.46 -4.02 -11.81
CA LYS A 172 -1.69 -3.03 -12.85
C LYS A 172 -3.10 -3.18 -13.39
N VAL A 173 -3.80 -2.08 -13.47
CA VAL A 173 -5.14 -2.00 -14.06
C VAL A 173 -5.06 -1.70 -15.54
N ALA A 174 -6.03 -2.21 -16.30
CA ALA A 174 -6.16 -1.93 -17.71
C ALA A 174 -7.64 -1.97 -18.12
N TRP A 175 -8.09 -0.90 -18.75
CA TRP A 175 -9.33 -0.93 -19.53
C TRP A 175 -9.02 -1.61 -20.86
N GLY A 176 -9.50 -2.85 -21.00
CA GLY A 176 -9.30 -3.66 -22.19
C GLY A 176 -10.17 -3.16 -23.34
N TYR A 177 -9.60 -3.09 -24.55
CA TYR A 177 -10.34 -2.67 -25.72
C TYR A 177 -9.82 -3.32 -26.99
N ASP A 178 -10.70 -3.50 -27.95
CA ASP A 178 -10.39 -3.85 -29.32
C ASP A 178 -10.70 -2.69 -30.26
N VAL A 179 -9.87 -2.49 -31.26
CA VAL A 179 -10.10 -1.41 -32.24
C VAL A 179 -10.91 -1.98 -33.40
N ILE A 180 -12.17 -1.54 -33.50
CA ILE A 180 -13.10 -1.92 -34.57
C ILE A 180 -13.51 -0.63 -35.29
N ALA A 181 -13.30 -0.56 -36.59
CA ALA A 181 -13.62 0.62 -37.42
C ALA A 181 -13.07 1.95 -36.82
N GLU A 182 -11.80 1.93 -36.41
CA GLU A 182 -11.09 3.06 -35.78
C GLU A 182 -11.65 3.52 -34.44
N GLN A 183 -12.56 2.76 -33.82
CA GLN A 183 -13.11 3.06 -32.50
C GLN A 183 -12.67 2.01 -31.50
N ALA A 184 -12.31 2.44 -30.30
CA ALA A 184 -12.00 1.57 -29.18
C ALA A 184 -13.28 1.03 -28.55
N MET A 185 -13.50 -0.27 -28.68
CA MET A 185 -14.64 -1.00 -28.11
C MET A 185 -14.18 -1.75 -26.87
N TYR A 186 -14.93 -1.64 -25.79
CA TYR A 186 -14.63 -2.32 -24.53
C TYR A 186 -14.58 -3.84 -24.69
N ASN A 187 -13.51 -4.44 -24.18
CA ASN A 187 -13.34 -5.90 -24.11
C ASN A 187 -13.06 -6.36 -22.68
N ALA A 188 -14.02 -7.08 -22.10
CA ALA A 188 -13.92 -7.60 -20.74
C ALA A 188 -12.79 -8.64 -20.56
N SER A 189 -12.39 -9.35 -21.61
CA SER A 189 -11.38 -10.41 -21.54
C SER A 189 -9.97 -9.89 -21.26
N HIS A 190 -9.71 -8.62 -21.59
CA HIS A 190 -8.42 -7.96 -21.41
C HIS A 190 -8.49 -6.84 -20.34
N THR A 191 -9.56 -6.86 -19.55
CA THR A 191 -9.82 -5.82 -18.54
C THR A 191 -9.35 -6.27 -17.16
N TYR A 192 -8.60 -5.40 -16.46
CA TYR A 192 -8.18 -5.58 -15.09
C TYR A 192 -8.69 -4.43 -14.24
N ASN A 193 -9.54 -4.75 -13.26
CA ASN A 193 -10.18 -3.80 -12.38
C ASN A 193 -9.26 -3.30 -11.27
N PHE A 194 -9.64 -2.18 -10.63
CA PHE A 194 -8.92 -1.67 -9.47
C PHE A 194 -9.13 -2.55 -8.24
N GLU A 195 -8.08 -2.77 -7.49
CA GLU A 195 -8.12 -3.54 -6.23
C GLU A 195 -8.47 -2.68 -5.01
N LEU A 196 -8.54 -1.37 -5.18
CA LEU A 196 -8.87 -0.43 -4.11
C LEU A 196 -10.28 -0.67 -3.55
N HIS A 197 -10.50 -0.19 -2.32
CA HIS A 197 -11.80 -0.23 -1.67
C HIS A 197 -12.82 0.62 -2.44
N GLU A 198 -14.09 0.24 -2.40
CA GLU A 198 -15.16 0.92 -3.17
C GLU A 198 -15.33 2.40 -2.81
N SER A 199 -15.02 2.77 -1.57
CA SER A 199 -15.05 4.18 -1.13
C SER A 199 -14.12 5.10 -1.92
N GLU A 200 -13.08 4.55 -2.55
CA GLU A 200 -12.07 5.31 -3.27
C GLU A 200 -12.44 5.64 -4.73
N GLU A 201 -13.60 5.16 -5.21
CA GLU A 201 -13.99 5.35 -6.60
C GLU A 201 -14.05 6.84 -7.00
N THR A 202 -14.60 7.67 -6.13
CA THR A 202 -14.72 9.11 -6.38
C THR A 202 -13.35 9.80 -6.40
N GLU A 203 -12.47 9.42 -5.48
CA GLU A 203 -11.10 9.95 -5.41
C GLU A 203 -10.28 9.54 -6.63
N LEU A 204 -10.40 8.29 -7.08
CA LEU A 204 -9.78 7.82 -8.32
C LEU A 204 -10.16 8.70 -9.51
N VAL A 205 -11.47 8.98 -9.68
CA VAL A 205 -11.94 9.82 -10.77
C VAL A 205 -11.33 11.21 -10.71
N TYR A 206 -11.33 11.85 -9.53
CA TYR A 206 -10.74 13.20 -9.38
C TYR A 206 -9.22 13.20 -9.59
N LYS A 207 -8.54 12.21 -9.09
CA LYS A 207 -7.07 12.09 -9.25
C LYS A 207 -6.69 11.88 -10.72
N ILE A 208 -7.42 11.02 -11.44
CA ILE A 208 -7.23 10.83 -12.89
C ILE A 208 -7.50 12.12 -13.65
N LEU A 209 -8.58 12.83 -13.34
CA LEU A 209 -8.90 14.12 -13.98
C LEU A 209 -7.85 15.18 -13.72
N THR A 210 -7.29 15.23 -12.51
CA THR A 210 -6.21 16.15 -12.15
C THR A 210 -4.96 15.85 -12.99
N LEU A 211 -4.58 14.59 -13.12
CA LEU A 211 -3.44 14.16 -13.93
C LEU A 211 -3.70 14.42 -15.42
N ALA A 212 -4.89 14.10 -15.92
CA ALA A 212 -5.31 14.38 -17.30
C ALA A 212 -5.34 15.89 -17.59
N GLY A 213 -5.76 16.71 -16.65
CA GLY A 213 -5.75 18.16 -16.74
C GLY A 213 -4.35 18.75 -16.91
N ILE A 214 -3.37 18.21 -16.21
CA ILE A 214 -1.95 18.58 -16.38
C ILE A 214 -1.47 18.18 -17.77
N THR A 215 -1.75 16.96 -18.21
CA THR A 215 -1.34 16.45 -19.53
C THR A 215 -1.94 17.27 -20.66
N ILE A 216 -3.21 17.66 -20.54
CA ILE A 216 -3.92 18.46 -21.56
C ILE A 216 -3.61 19.97 -21.42
N LYS A 217 -2.83 20.38 -20.43
CA LYS A 217 -2.51 21.79 -20.10
C LYS A 217 -3.77 22.62 -19.82
N ARG A 218 -4.76 22.05 -19.15
CA ARG A 218 -5.99 22.72 -18.77
C ARG A 218 -6.00 23.04 -17.30
N GLU A 219 -5.60 24.25 -16.98
CA GLU A 219 -5.52 24.73 -15.60
C GLU A 219 -6.87 24.63 -14.87
N GLU A 220 -7.99 24.80 -15.55
CA GLU A 220 -9.32 24.76 -14.95
C GLU A 220 -9.70 23.37 -14.44
N ILE A 221 -9.39 22.30 -15.20
CA ILE A 221 -9.62 20.91 -14.79
C ILE A 221 -8.70 20.54 -13.64
N VAL A 222 -7.43 20.97 -13.71
CA VAL A 222 -6.47 20.73 -12.63
C VAL A 222 -6.92 21.39 -11.32
N ARG A 223 -7.32 22.66 -11.38
CA ARG A 223 -7.83 23.39 -10.21
C ARG A 223 -9.10 22.76 -9.65
N GLY A 224 -10.06 22.39 -10.49
CA GLY A 224 -11.27 21.70 -10.08
C GLY A 224 -10.98 20.35 -9.41
N GLY A 225 -10.10 19.55 -9.99
CA GLY A 225 -9.68 18.27 -9.43
C GLY A 225 -8.98 18.41 -8.09
N MET A 226 -8.04 19.36 -7.96
CA MET A 226 -7.31 19.62 -6.72
C MET A 226 -8.23 20.11 -5.59
N VAL A 227 -9.21 20.95 -5.89
CA VAL A 227 -10.17 21.44 -4.89
C VAL A 227 -11.01 20.31 -4.34
N LEU A 228 -11.49 19.42 -5.20
CA LEU A 228 -12.32 18.27 -4.82
C LEU A 228 -11.52 17.23 -4.02
N ASP A 229 -10.30 16.94 -4.45
CA ASP A 229 -9.38 16.01 -3.78
C ASP A 229 -9.02 16.53 -2.37
N ASN A 230 -8.63 17.79 -2.25
CA ASN A 230 -8.34 18.42 -0.95
C ASN A 230 -9.58 18.50 -0.05
N GLY A 231 -10.76 18.75 -0.62
CA GLY A 231 -12.02 18.79 0.13
C GLY A 231 -12.33 17.44 0.78
N LYS A 232 -12.15 16.33 0.06
CA LYS A 232 -12.33 14.98 0.59
C LYS A 232 -11.34 14.65 1.69
N ILE A 233 -10.05 14.94 1.47
CA ILE A 233 -8.99 14.71 2.45
C ILE A 233 -9.27 15.50 3.76
N GLN A 234 -9.82 16.71 3.67
CA GLN A 234 -10.18 17.48 4.86
C GLN A 234 -11.40 16.91 5.59
N GLN A 235 -12.40 16.39 4.86
CA GLN A 235 -13.56 15.74 5.47
C GLN A 235 -13.21 14.43 6.18
N GLU A 236 -12.28 13.67 5.65
CA GLU A 236 -11.80 12.43 6.27
C GLU A 236 -10.91 12.67 7.52
N LYS A 237 -10.41 13.91 7.70
CA LYS A 237 -9.55 14.29 8.84
C LYS A 237 -10.29 15.02 9.97
N GLN A 238 -11.58 15.29 9.81
CA GLN A 238 -12.44 15.86 10.86
C GLN A 238 -13.18 14.76 11.62
#